data_c0f7694f2c1eeb509687822eecd5ac28
#
_entry.id   c0f7694f2c1eeb509687822eecd5ac28
#
_cell.length_a   1.000
_cell.length_b   1.000
_cell.length_c   1.000
_cell.angle_alpha   90.00
_cell.angle_beta   90.00
_cell.angle_gamma   90.00
#
_symmetry.space_group_name_H-M   'P 1'
#
loop_
_entity.id
_entity.type
_entity.pdbx_description
1 polymer ?
#
loop_
_entity_poly.entity_id
_entity_poly.type
_entity_poly.pdbx_seq_one_letter_code
_entity_poly.pdbx_strand_id
1 'polypeptide(L)'
;TFYRYCKRGLLKPSFFTSGGHRRFDLHNIKQAFNIDNSAELVVCYSRVSSHDQKKDLATQENKLLDYAQSLNLSTNKKIISINDLGSGLNYKKKGLKQLISLILVGKVQTLILNHKDRLLRFGSEIIFSLCKHMKVNVIVLEAKKEITFEEELSSDVMELMTVFCAKLYGK
;
A
#
# COMPACT_ATOMS: atom_id res chain seq x y z
N THR A 1 22.35 10.94 14.96
CA THR A 1 23.30 10.52 13.92
C THR A 1 23.88 9.14 14.28
N PHE A 2 24.19 8.31 13.30
CA PHE A 2 24.76 6.96 13.42
C PHE A 2 25.96 6.91 14.39
N TYR A 3 26.82 7.91 14.31
CA TYR A 3 27.97 8.10 15.21
C TYR A 3 27.58 8.20 16.69
N ARG A 4 26.48 8.88 17.04
CA ARG A 4 26.01 8.99 18.45
C ARG A 4 25.59 7.65 19.01
N TYR A 5 24.95 6.78 18.22
CA TYR A 5 24.56 5.43 18.64
C TYR A 5 25.76 4.55 18.93
N CYS A 6 26.79 4.64 18.07
CA CYS A 6 28.05 3.94 18.30
C CYS A 6 28.76 4.43 19.56
N LYS A 7 28.85 5.77 19.79
CA LYS A 7 29.49 6.36 20.95
C LYS A 7 28.77 6.03 22.27
N ARG A 8 27.46 5.85 22.22
CA ARG A 8 26.65 5.43 23.38
C ARG A 8 26.62 3.92 23.59
N GLY A 9 27.34 3.14 22.79
CA GLY A 9 27.33 1.67 22.87
C GLY A 9 26.05 0.98 22.40
N LEU A 10 25.08 1.75 21.92
CA LEU A 10 23.78 1.23 21.46
C LEU A 10 23.87 0.49 20.12
N LEU A 11 24.91 0.76 19.34
CA LEU A 11 25.18 0.07 18.08
C LEU A 11 26.66 -0.30 18.04
N LYS A 12 26.94 -1.61 18.06
CA LYS A 12 28.30 -2.14 17.97
C LYS A 12 28.61 -2.59 16.55
N PRO A 13 29.79 -2.27 15.98
CA PRO A 13 30.20 -2.79 14.69
C PRO A 13 30.37 -4.30 14.77
N SER A 14 29.93 -5.02 13.73
CA SER A 14 30.09 -6.47 13.63
C SER A 14 31.53 -6.86 13.31
N PHE A 15 32.19 -6.04 12.49
CA PHE A 15 33.63 -6.18 12.21
C PHE A 15 34.23 -4.88 11.67
N PHE A 16 35.56 -4.84 11.59
CA PHE A 16 36.31 -3.75 10.97
C PHE A 16 37.00 -4.27 9.69
N THR A 17 36.98 -3.46 8.65
CA THR A 17 37.77 -3.78 7.44
C THR A 17 39.26 -3.56 7.71
N SER A 18 40.14 -4.06 6.82
CA SER A 18 41.58 -3.83 6.89
C SER A 18 41.97 -2.32 6.92
N GLY A 19 41.13 -1.46 6.34
CA GLY A 19 41.27 -0.01 6.39
C GLY A 19 40.63 0.66 7.61
N GLY A 20 40.25 -0.08 8.66
CA GLY A 20 39.68 0.45 9.91
C GLY A 20 38.23 0.92 9.82
N HIS A 21 37.53 0.68 8.71
CA HIS A 21 36.12 1.06 8.56
C HIS A 21 35.18 0.09 9.26
N ARG A 22 34.26 0.65 10.05
CA ARG A 22 33.23 -0.11 10.77
C ARG A 22 32.23 -0.71 9.80
N ARG A 23 31.87 -1.97 9.99
CA ARG A 23 30.78 -2.65 9.30
C ARG A 23 29.77 -3.11 10.34
N PHE A 24 28.51 -3.01 9.98
CA PHE A 24 27.39 -3.34 10.87
C PHE A 24 26.51 -4.38 10.20
N ASP A 25 26.13 -5.38 10.94
CA ASP A 25 25.14 -6.35 10.51
C ASP A 25 23.76 -5.67 10.52
N LEU A 26 22.96 -6.01 9.53
CA LEU A 26 21.59 -5.50 9.38
C LEU A 26 20.72 -5.86 10.59
N HIS A 27 20.93 -7.04 11.19
CA HIS A 27 20.24 -7.47 12.40
C HIS A 27 20.52 -6.53 13.57
N ASN A 28 21.78 -6.20 13.81
CA ASN A 28 22.19 -5.30 14.88
C ASN A 28 21.66 -3.87 14.68
N ILE A 29 21.60 -3.41 13.42
CA ILE A 29 21.00 -2.11 13.08
C ILE A 29 19.51 -2.12 13.40
N LYS A 30 18.77 -3.15 12.97
CA LYS A 30 17.34 -3.29 13.22
C LYS A 30 17.04 -3.28 14.72
N GLN A 31 17.80 -4.02 15.49
CA GLN A 31 17.65 -4.11 16.94
C GLN A 31 17.94 -2.76 17.63
N ALA A 32 19.05 -2.09 17.27
CA ALA A 32 19.44 -0.80 17.87
C ALA A 32 18.46 0.34 17.59
N PHE A 33 17.73 0.27 16.47
CA PHE A 33 16.76 1.29 16.07
C PHE A 33 15.30 0.85 16.32
N ASN A 34 15.07 -0.28 16.99
CA ASN A 34 13.75 -0.89 17.18
C ASN A 34 12.97 -1.00 15.86
N ILE A 35 13.69 -1.30 14.77
CA ILE A 35 13.05 -1.57 13.48
C ILE A 35 12.51 -2.98 13.54
N ASP A 36 11.34 -3.12 14.12
CA ASP A 36 10.58 -4.37 14.06
C ASP A 36 10.04 -4.53 12.63
N ASN A 37 10.77 -5.35 11.86
CA ASN A 37 10.43 -5.65 10.46
C ASN A 37 9.54 -6.90 10.36
N SER A 38 8.86 -7.27 11.43
CA SER A 38 7.78 -8.22 11.28
C SER A 38 6.69 -7.54 10.46
N ALA A 39 6.52 -7.98 9.22
CA ALA A 39 5.39 -7.57 8.40
C ALA A 39 4.12 -8.13 9.06
N GLU A 40 3.48 -7.34 9.91
CA GLU A 40 2.37 -7.77 10.77
C GLU A 40 1.01 -7.37 10.23
N LEU A 41 1.01 -6.46 9.22
CA LEU A 41 -0.24 -5.89 8.73
C LEU A 41 -0.79 -6.69 7.55
N VAL A 42 -2.07 -7.02 7.66
CA VAL A 42 -2.93 -7.38 6.53
C VAL A 42 -3.75 -6.15 6.19
N VAL A 43 -3.55 -5.62 5.01
CA VAL A 43 -4.21 -4.39 4.55
C VAL A 43 -5.33 -4.74 3.59
N CYS A 44 -6.54 -4.39 3.93
CA CYS A 44 -7.70 -4.40 3.05
C CYS A 44 -7.84 -3.02 2.43
N TYR A 45 -7.74 -2.92 1.10
CA TYR A 45 -7.87 -1.62 0.43
C TYR A 45 -9.10 -1.61 -0.47
N SER A 46 -9.96 -0.62 -0.28
CA SER A 46 -11.18 -0.39 -1.08
C SER A 46 -11.25 1.05 -1.57
N ARG A 47 -11.95 1.25 -2.69
CA ARG A 47 -12.13 2.56 -3.31
C ARG A 47 -13.44 2.64 -4.08
N VAL A 48 -14.07 3.80 -4.00
CA VAL A 48 -15.16 4.22 -4.89
C VAL A 48 -14.87 5.60 -5.47
N SER A 49 -15.48 5.92 -6.60
CA SER A 49 -15.20 7.15 -7.34
C SER A 49 -15.92 8.36 -6.76
N SER A 50 -17.15 8.19 -6.25
CA SER A 50 -18.02 9.28 -5.80
C SER A 50 -18.62 9.06 -4.41
N HIS A 51 -19.14 10.14 -3.83
CA HIS A 51 -19.81 10.12 -2.52
C HIS A 51 -21.10 9.28 -2.51
N ASP A 52 -21.78 9.17 -3.63
CA ASP A 52 -23.05 8.43 -3.74
C ASP A 52 -22.83 6.92 -3.59
N GLN A 53 -21.62 6.46 -3.88
CA GLN A 53 -21.18 5.06 -3.77
C GLN A 53 -20.66 4.66 -2.37
N LYS A 54 -20.97 5.43 -1.32
CA LYS A 54 -20.53 5.09 0.05
C LYS A 54 -21.05 3.74 0.55
N LYS A 55 -22.24 3.33 0.14
CA LYS A 55 -22.79 2.01 0.47
C LYS A 55 -21.98 0.90 -0.17
N ASP A 56 -21.55 1.10 -1.42
CA ASP A 56 -20.70 0.15 -2.15
C ASP A 56 -19.31 0.06 -1.53
N LEU A 57 -18.76 1.19 -1.06
CA LEU A 57 -17.50 1.22 -0.32
C LEU A 57 -17.58 0.37 0.95
N ALA A 58 -18.64 0.51 1.74
CA ALA A 58 -18.85 -0.29 2.94
C ALA A 58 -19.00 -1.78 2.61
N THR A 59 -19.71 -2.11 1.52
CA THR A 59 -19.87 -3.49 1.05
C THR A 59 -18.54 -4.08 0.61
N GLN A 60 -17.72 -3.32 -0.12
CA GLN A 60 -16.37 -3.73 -0.52
C GLN A 60 -15.49 -3.98 0.71
N GLU A 61 -15.49 -3.05 1.67
CA GLU A 61 -14.73 -3.15 2.91
C GLU A 61 -15.09 -4.41 3.72
N ASN A 62 -16.39 -4.64 3.96
CA ASN A 62 -16.86 -5.80 4.70
C ASN A 62 -16.43 -7.11 4.02
N LYS A 63 -16.60 -7.22 2.71
CA LYS A 63 -16.12 -8.39 1.94
C LYS A 63 -14.63 -8.67 2.16
N LEU A 64 -13.80 -7.62 2.12
CA LEU A 64 -12.36 -7.77 2.32
C LEU A 64 -12.01 -8.18 3.74
N LEU A 65 -12.70 -7.59 4.73
CA LEU A 65 -12.50 -7.90 6.14
C LEU A 65 -12.92 -9.34 6.47
N ASP A 66 -14.07 -9.78 5.99
CA ASP A 66 -14.56 -11.16 6.15
C ASP A 66 -13.58 -12.16 5.55
N TYR A 67 -13.07 -11.86 4.35
CA TYR A 67 -12.05 -12.69 3.72
C TYR A 67 -10.74 -12.70 4.52
N ALA A 68 -10.27 -11.53 4.97
CA ALA A 68 -9.06 -11.44 5.78
C ALA A 68 -9.17 -12.22 7.08
N GLN A 69 -10.34 -12.24 7.73
CA GLN A 69 -10.63 -13.03 8.92
C GLN A 69 -10.64 -14.53 8.63
N SER A 70 -11.18 -14.94 7.46
CA SER A 70 -11.23 -16.34 7.05
C SER A 70 -9.85 -16.96 6.77
N LEU A 71 -8.81 -16.15 6.53
CA LEU A 71 -7.46 -16.62 6.24
C LEU A 71 -6.75 -17.28 7.44
N ASN A 72 -7.40 -17.43 8.62
CA ASN A 72 -6.83 -18.03 9.82
C ASN A 72 -5.38 -17.59 10.09
N LEU A 73 -5.14 -16.30 9.91
CA LEU A 73 -3.82 -15.72 10.07
C LEU A 73 -3.36 -15.89 11.52
N SER A 74 -2.10 -16.29 11.71
CA SER A 74 -1.52 -16.47 13.06
C SER A 74 -1.83 -15.27 13.97
N THR A 75 -2.01 -15.53 15.25
CA THR A 75 -2.56 -14.64 16.30
C THR A 75 -1.93 -13.24 16.42
N ASN A 76 -0.79 -12.99 15.79
CA ASN A 76 -0.06 -11.71 15.87
C ASN A 76 -0.29 -10.77 14.68
N LYS A 77 -1.22 -11.06 13.75
CA LYS A 77 -1.43 -10.22 12.57
C LYS A 77 -2.56 -9.25 12.77
N LYS A 78 -2.29 -7.97 12.53
CA LYS A 78 -3.28 -6.91 12.63
C LYS A 78 -3.90 -6.66 11.25
N ILE A 79 -5.22 -6.81 11.16
CA ILE A 79 -6.00 -6.44 9.96
C ILE A 79 -6.33 -4.96 10.06
N ILE A 80 -6.05 -4.19 9.01
CA ILE A 80 -6.44 -2.79 8.87
C ILE A 80 -7.15 -2.57 7.54
N SER A 81 -8.15 -1.70 7.56
CA SER A 81 -8.84 -1.23 6.36
C SER A 81 -8.35 0.15 5.99
N ILE A 82 -8.10 0.35 4.69
CA ILE A 82 -7.77 1.65 4.10
C ILE A 82 -8.77 1.90 2.98
N ASN A 83 -9.54 2.97 3.12
CA ASN A 83 -10.60 3.33 2.21
C ASN A 83 -10.30 4.67 1.55
N ASP A 84 -10.48 4.75 0.23
CA ASP A 84 -10.36 6.00 -0.50
C ASP A 84 -11.66 6.34 -1.23
N LEU A 85 -11.95 7.62 -1.28
CA LEU A 85 -12.99 8.21 -2.10
C LEU A 85 -12.36 9.07 -3.17
N GLY A 86 -12.64 8.78 -4.43
CA GLY A 86 -12.13 9.52 -5.58
C GLY A 86 -11.75 8.63 -6.76
N SER A 87 -11.61 9.28 -7.91
CA SER A 87 -11.28 8.63 -9.18
C SER A 87 -10.04 7.75 -9.12
N GLY A 88 -10.05 6.67 -9.90
CA GLY A 88 -8.89 5.80 -10.14
C GLY A 88 -7.68 6.51 -10.75
N LEU A 89 -7.90 7.68 -11.37
CA LEU A 89 -6.86 8.54 -11.96
C LEU A 89 -6.18 9.44 -10.93
N ASN A 90 -6.76 9.59 -9.74
CA ASN A 90 -6.19 10.43 -8.70
C ASN A 90 -5.09 9.69 -7.91
N TYR A 91 -3.83 9.96 -8.19
CA TYR A 91 -2.67 9.40 -7.49
C TYR A 91 -2.38 10.07 -6.13
N LYS A 92 -3.10 11.16 -5.80
CA LYS A 92 -2.87 11.94 -4.57
C LYS A 92 -3.75 11.50 -3.40
N LYS A 93 -4.54 10.44 -3.57
CA LYS A 93 -5.42 9.90 -2.51
C LYS A 93 -4.66 9.60 -1.23
N LYS A 94 -5.26 9.92 -0.09
CA LYS A 94 -4.63 9.77 1.23
C LYS A 94 -4.38 8.30 1.58
N GLY A 95 -5.37 7.44 1.37
CA GLY A 95 -5.26 6.01 1.65
C GLY A 95 -4.23 5.32 0.76
N LEU A 96 -4.18 5.66 -0.54
CA LEU A 96 -3.16 5.13 -1.45
C LEU A 96 -1.74 5.50 -0.99
N LYS A 97 -1.52 6.75 -0.59
CA LYS A 97 -0.23 7.21 -0.06
C LYS A 97 0.13 6.49 1.24
N GLN A 98 -0.84 6.32 2.13
CA GLN A 98 -0.67 5.57 3.37
C GLN A 98 -0.28 4.11 3.08
N LEU A 99 -0.98 3.44 2.17
CA LEU A 99 -0.68 2.07 1.74
C LEU A 99 0.75 1.96 1.21
N ILE A 100 1.14 2.84 0.27
CA ILE A 100 2.50 2.85 -0.29
C ILE A 100 3.54 3.06 0.81
N SER A 101 3.31 4.00 1.73
CA SER A 101 4.23 4.24 2.85
C SER A 101 4.39 3.01 3.74
N LEU A 102 3.30 2.30 4.05
CA LEU A 102 3.33 1.07 4.84
C LEU A 102 4.09 -0.06 4.13
N ILE A 103 3.91 -0.18 2.80
CA ILE A 103 4.65 -1.14 1.99
C ILE A 103 6.15 -0.83 2.01
N LEU A 104 6.53 0.43 1.77
CA LEU A 104 7.94 0.86 1.73
C LEU A 104 8.66 0.68 3.08
N VAL A 105 7.95 0.84 4.19
CA VAL A 105 8.50 0.61 5.55
C VAL A 105 8.56 -0.89 5.88
N GLY A 106 8.03 -1.77 5.01
CA GLY A 106 8.05 -3.22 5.20
C GLY A 106 7.07 -3.73 6.27
N LYS A 107 6.03 -2.95 6.59
CA LYS A 107 5.02 -3.35 7.60
C LYS A 107 3.89 -4.21 7.03
N VAL A 108 3.69 -4.20 5.71
CA VAL A 108 2.60 -4.94 5.06
C VAL A 108 3.07 -6.33 4.71
N GLN A 109 2.38 -7.33 5.19
CA GLN A 109 2.59 -8.71 4.79
C GLN A 109 1.66 -9.12 3.64
N THR A 110 0.40 -8.71 3.72
CA THR A 110 -0.63 -9.08 2.74
C THR A 110 -1.46 -7.86 2.40
N LEU A 111 -1.65 -7.63 1.11
CA LEU A 111 -2.58 -6.66 0.56
C LEU A 111 -3.75 -7.39 -0.08
N ILE A 112 -4.97 -7.07 0.33
CA ILE A 112 -6.20 -7.68 -0.17
C ILE A 112 -7.02 -6.62 -0.89
N LEU A 113 -7.48 -6.93 -2.11
CA LEU A 113 -8.22 -6.05 -3.00
C LEU A 113 -9.44 -6.78 -3.55
N ASN A 114 -10.53 -6.08 -3.79
CA ASN A 114 -11.67 -6.63 -4.54
C ASN A 114 -11.35 -6.78 -6.03
N HIS A 115 -10.66 -5.78 -6.62
CA HIS A 115 -10.26 -5.77 -8.02
C HIS A 115 -8.98 -4.94 -8.18
N LYS A 116 -8.17 -5.23 -9.21
CA LYS A 116 -6.89 -4.53 -9.49
C LYS A 116 -7.07 -3.02 -9.64
N ASP A 117 -8.17 -2.60 -10.26
CA ASP A 117 -8.50 -1.18 -10.52
C ASP A 117 -8.84 -0.38 -9.27
N ARG A 118 -9.03 -1.06 -8.12
CA ARG A 118 -9.29 -0.33 -6.88
C ARG A 118 -8.07 0.47 -6.42
N LEU A 119 -6.85 0.03 -6.74
CA LEU A 119 -5.64 0.82 -6.47
C LEU A 119 -5.56 2.05 -7.37
N LEU A 120 -5.41 1.80 -8.65
CA LEU A 120 -5.26 2.81 -9.71
C LEU A 120 -5.95 2.31 -10.97
N ARG A 121 -6.52 3.21 -11.76
CA ARG A 121 -7.09 2.87 -13.06
C ARG A 121 -6.00 2.48 -14.05
N PHE A 122 -4.87 3.19 -14.03
CA PHE A 122 -3.70 2.90 -14.82
C PHE A 122 -2.46 2.85 -13.92
N GLY A 123 -1.50 2.00 -14.27
CA GLY A 123 -0.23 1.90 -13.56
C GLY A 123 -0.30 1.14 -12.23
N SER A 124 -1.36 0.37 -11.96
CA SER A 124 -1.43 -0.53 -10.80
C SER A 124 -0.28 -1.54 -10.78
N GLU A 125 0.25 -1.89 -11.95
CA GLU A 125 1.41 -2.78 -12.12
C GLU A 125 2.66 -2.27 -11.41
N ILE A 126 2.83 -0.95 -11.30
CA ILE A 126 3.95 -0.35 -10.55
C ILE A 126 3.82 -0.70 -9.07
N ILE A 127 2.60 -0.61 -8.52
CA ILE A 127 2.34 -0.96 -7.12
C ILE A 127 2.52 -2.46 -6.90
N PHE A 128 2.06 -3.30 -7.84
CA PHE A 128 2.26 -4.74 -7.75
C PHE A 128 3.75 -5.13 -7.84
N SER A 129 4.52 -4.45 -8.68
CA SER A 129 5.98 -4.62 -8.74
C SER A 129 6.65 -4.22 -7.44
N LEU A 130 6.21 -3.12 -6.82
CA LEU A 130 6.67 -2.69 -5.49
C LEU A 130 6.32 -3.74 -4.43
N CYS A 131 5.09 -4.25 -4.41
CA CYS A 131 4.67 -5.33 -3.51
C CYS A 131 5.55 -6.56 -3.67
N LYS A 132 5.83 -6.98 -4.91
CA LYS A 132 6.72 -8.11 -5.20
C LYS A 132 8.13 -7.88 -4.66
N HIS A 133 8.69 -6.68 -4.87
CA HIS A 133 10.02 -6.32 -4.36
C HIS A 133 10.08 -6.34 -2.83
N MET A 134 9.03 -5.84 -2.18
CA MET A 134 8.90 -5.80 -0.72
C MET A 134 8.38 -7.11 -0.12
N LYS A 135 8.20 -8.16 -0.93
CA LYS A 135 7.67 -9.48 -0.52
C LYS A 135 6.27 -9.42 0.11
N VAL A 136 5.45 -8.46 -0.34
CA VAL A 136 4.05 -8.35 0.06
C VAL A 136 3.22 -9.35 -0.76
N ASN A 137 2.46 -10.21 -0.10
CA ASN A 137 1.51 -11.09 -0.76
C ASN A 137 0.28 -10.28 -1.21
N VAL A 138 -0.06 -10.31 -2.50
CA VAL A 138 -1.23 -9.58 -3.04
C VAL A 138 -2.32 -10.58 -3.39
N ILE A 139 -3.50 -10.39 -2.81
CA ILE A 139 -4.70 -11.19 -3.04
C ILE A 139 -5.74 -10.29 -3.69
N VAL A 140 -6.25 -10.71 -4.85
CA VAL A 140 -7.35 -10.03 -5.55
C VAL A 140 -8.52 -10.97 -5.59
N LEU A 141 -9.65 -10.56 -5.03
CA LEU A 141 -10.83 -11.43 -4.89
C LEU A 141 -11.61 -11.62 -6.19
N GLU A 142 -11.30 -10.84 -7.24
CA GLU A 142 -11.96 -10.88 -8.56
C GLU A 142 -13.50 -10.97 -8.46
N ALA A 143 -14.09 -10.09 -7.66
CA ALA A 143 -15.54 -9.96 -7.60
C ALA A 143 -16.06 -9.67 -9.02
N LYS A 144 -17.14 -10.36 -9.42
CA LYS A 144 -17.83 -10.14 -10.72
C LYS A 144 -17.90 -8.65 -10.99
N LYS A 145 -17.62 -8.25 -12.26
CA LYS A 145 -17.77 -6.86 -12.72
C LYS A 145 -19.12 -6.33 -12.25
N GLU A 146 -19.08 -5.43 -11.28
CA GLU A 146 -20.29 -4.73 -10.85
C GLU A 146 -20.66 -3.73 -11.94
N ILE A 147 -21.94 -3.51 -12.17
CA ILE A 147 -22.47 -2.53 -13.16
C ILE A 147 -21.81 -1.15 -12.97
N THR A 148 -21.52 -0.81 -11.73
CA THR A 148 -20.79 0.42 -11.32
C THR A 148 -19.39 0.55 -11.94
N PHE A 149 -18.76 -0.53 -12.39
CA PHE A 149 -17.43 -0.49 -12.99
C PHE A 149 -17.41 0.22 -14.34
N GLU A 150 -18.41 -0.02 -15.19
CA GLU A 150 -18.51 0.61 -16.51
C GLU A 150 -18.86 2.10 -16.39
N GLU A 151 -19.71 2.45 -15.42
CA GLU A 151 -20.04 3.83 -15.09
C GLU A 151 -18.83 4.59 -14.55
N GLU A 152 -18.06 3.97 -13.64
CA GLU A 152 -16.81 4.53 -13.14
C GLU A 152 -15.77 4.73 -14.26
N LEU A 153 -15.64 3.76 -15.17
CA LEU A 153 -14.72 3.86 -16.29
C LEU A 153 -15.12 4.99 -17.23
N SER A 154 -16.40 5.12 -17.54
CA SER A 154 -16.92 6.23 -18.35
C SER A 154 -16.64 7.57 -17.70
N SER A 155 -16.88 7.71 -16.41
CA SER A 155 -16.59 8.93 -15.64
C SER A 155 -15.10 9.26 -15.64
N ASP A 156 -14.22 8.26 -15.44
CA ASP A 156 -12.76 8.45 -15.48
C ASP A 156 -12.28 8.91 -16.87
N VAL A 157 -12.87 8.37 -17.96
CA VAL A 157 -12.55 8.80 -19.33
C VAL A 157 -13.01 10.23 -19.58
N MET A 158 -14.20 10.60 -19.12
CA MET A 158 -14.71 11.98 -19.25
C MET A 158 -13.84 12.97 -18.47
N GLU A 159 -13.38 12.62 -17.26
CA GLU A 159 -12.45 13.45 -16.49
C GLU A 159 -11.14 13.65 -17.25
N LEU A 160 -10.58 12.57 -17.82
CA LEU A 160 -9.36 12.64 -18.63
C LEU A 160 -9.53 13.54 -19.85
N MET A 161 -10.63 13.39 -20.59
CA MET A 161 -10.95 14.20 -21.76
C MET A 161 -11.11 15.67 -21.38
N THR A 162 -11.77 15.97 -20.27
CA THR A 162 -11.94 17.34 -19.76
C THR A 162 -10.60 17.99 -19.46
N VAL A 163 -9.71 17.29 -18.75
CA VAL A 163 -8.35 17.78 -18.46
C VAL A 163 -7.54 17.97 -19.73
N PHE A 164 -7.66 17.06 -20.69
CA PHE A 164 -6.98 17.14 -21.99
C PHE A 164 -7.46 18.36 -22.79
N CYS A 165 -8.76 18.55 -22.93
CA CYS A 165 -9.35 19.69 -23.61
C CYS A 165 -8.99 21.02 -22.95
N ALA A 166 -9.01 21.09 -21.61
CA ALA A 166 -8.61 22.28 -20.88
C ALA A 166 -7.14 22.65 -21.13
N LYS A 167 -6.25 21.66 -21.26
CA LYS A 167 -4.83 21.91 -21.57
C LYS A 167 -4.57 22.30 -23.02
N LEU A 168 -5.37 21.77 -23.97
CA LEU A 168 -5.23 22.10 -25.39
C LEU A 168 -5.82 23.45 -25.74
N TYR A 169 -6.97 23.79 -25.18
CA TYR A 169 -7.76 24.97 -25.57
C TYR A 169 -7.81 26.04 -24.50
N GLY A 170 -7.40 25.75 -23.26
CA GLY A 170 -7.29 26.71 -22.16
C GLY A 170 -6.00 27.50 -22.26
N LYS A 171 -6.02 28.52 -23.08
CA LYS A 171 -5.01 29.62 -23.08
C LYS A 171 -5.54 30.78 -22.29
#